data_669efd8d790eafe72499ad1d81668e02
#
_entry.id   669efd8d790eafe72499ad1d81668e02
#
_cell.length_a   1.000
_cell.length_b   1.000
_cell.length_c   1.000
_cell.angle_alpha   90.00
_cell.angle_beta   90.00
_cell.angle_gamma   90.00
#
_symmetry.space_group_name_H-M   'P 1'
#
loop_
_entity.id
_entity.type
_entity.pdbx_description
1 polymer ?
#
loop_
_entity_poly.entity_id
_entity_poly.type
_entity_poly.pdbx_seq_one_letter_code
_entity_poly.pdbx_strand_id
1 'polypeptide(L)'
;RFSNRGREPLVVNEVDAGCGCLTSEWTKGSVARGGRGEIRVTYDAALLGHLDRYIDVYTNASDEPVRLRMKARVHNGEKKTLEELYPYSIDDIRLNTSAVEFPEVQSGDSAVAEIELVNGGKDVYTPSLMHLPSYITAEYKPAMIARGRRGKIKLTLHSDKLQYLGLNQTNVYLA
;
A
#
# COMPACT_ATOMS: atom_id res chain seq x y z
N ARG A 1 17.05 9.21 4.38
CA ARG A 1 17.70 10.05 5.42
C ARG A 1 18.36 9.15 6.43
N PHE A 2 19.50 9.60 6.98
CA PHE A 2 20.24 8.90 8.04
C PHE A 2 20.64 9.88 9.15
N SER A 3 21.06 9.36 10.29
CA SER A 3 21.58 10.15 11.40
C SER A 3 22.87 9.53 11.91
N ASN A 4 23.82 10.38 12.27
CA ASN A 4 25.05 9.92 12.90
C ASN A 4 24.83 9.69 14.40
N ARG A 5 24.84 8.44 14.84
CA ARG A 5 24.77 8.05 16.25
C ARG A 5 26.13 7.68 16.84
N GLY A 6 27.16 7.72 16.01
CA GLY A 6 28.55 7.49 16.41
C GLY A 6 29.14 8.65 17.22
N ARG A 7 30.36 8.47 17.67
CA ARG A 7 31.11 9.51 18.40
C ARG A 7 31.85 10.43 17.47
N GLU A 8 32.31 9.91 16.32
CA GLU A 8 33.08 10.62 15.31
C GLU A 8 32.18 11.18 14.20
N PRO A 9 32.62 12.23 13.50
CA PRO A 9 31.91 12.71 12.32
C PRO A 9 31.80 11.62 11.26
N LEU A 10 30.58 11.43 10.71
CA LEU A 10 30.29 10.44 9.69
C LEU A 10 30.39 11.08 8.29
N VAL A 11 31.15 10.44 7.42
CA VAL A 11 31.26 10.81 6.01
C VAL A 11 30.77 9.68 5.14
N VAL A 12 29.85 9.97 4.22
CA VAL A 12 29.49 9.05 3.14
C VAL A 12 30.46 9.27 1.99
N ASN A 13 31.34 8.29 1.76
CA ASN A 13 32.39 8.37 0.76
C ASN A 13 31.81 8.12 -0.65
N GLU A 14 31.00 7.08 -0.78
CA GLU A 14 30.44 6.63 -2.05
C GLU A 14 29.07 6.00 -1.86
N VAL A 15 28.22 6.09 -2.87
CA VAL A 15 26.95 5.37 -2.97
C VAL A 15 26.92 4.69 -4.33
N ASP A 16 27.15 3.38 -4.33
CA ASP A 16 27.10 2.57 -5.55
C ASP A 16 25.69 2.01 -5.73
N ALA A 17 25.05 2.42 -6.81
CA ALA A 17 23.71 1.99 -7.19
C ALA A 17 23.67 0.76 -8.12
N GLY A 18 24.83 0.22 -8.49
CA GLY A 18 24.98 -1.05 -9.21
C GLY A 18 24.46 -1.09 -10.66
N CYS A 19 23.84 -0.03 -11.17
CA CYS A 19 23.41 0.07 -12.58
C CYS A 19 23.27 1.52 -13.04
N GLY A 20 23.44 1.76 -14.35
CA GLY A 20 23.20 3.06 -14.96
C GLY A 20 21.75 3.55 -14.95
N CYS A 21 20.82 2.72 -14.49
CA CYS A 21 19.40 3.04 -14.35
C CYS A 21 19.08 3.80 -13.04
N LEU A 22 20.04 3.86 -12.13
CA LEU A 22 19.95 4.57 -10.85
C LEU A 22 21.01 5.66 -10.79
N THR A 23 20.60 6.83 -10.36
CA THR A 23 21.50 7.93 -9.99
C THR A 23 21.41 8.18 -8.50
N SER A 24 22.55 8.46 -7.87
CA SER A 24 22.63 8.72 -6.43
C SER A 24 23.22 10.08 -6.15
N GLU A 25 22.59 10.81 -5.24
CA GLU A 25 23.07 12.05 -4.65
C GLU A 25 23.04 11.92 -3.14
N TRP A 26 24.05 12.46 -2.46
CA TRP A 26 24.11 12.39 -1.00
C TRP A 26 24.77 13.60 -0.39
N THR A 27 24.59 13.78 0.90
CA THR A 27 25.29 14.79 1.69
C THR A 27 26.80 14.55 1.61
N LYS A 28 27.53 15.44 0.93
CA LYS A 28 28.98 15.32 0.67
C LYS A 28 29.86 15.73 1.84
N GLY A 29 29.32 16.45 2.81
CA GLY A 29 30.08 16.90 3.99
C GLY A 29 30.02 15.90 5.13
N SER A 30 30.86 16.12 6.15
CA SER A 30 30.83 15.36 7.38
C SER A 30 29.56 15.69 8.18
N VAL A 31 28.94 14.65 8.70
CA VAL A 31 27.75 14.75 9.56
C VAL A 31 28.19 14.58 11.01
N ALA A 32 28.12 15.63 11.80
CA ALA A 32 28.50 15.62 13.20
C ALA A 32 27.62 14.63 14.02
N ARG A 33 28.07 14.24 15.21
CA ARG A 33 27.30 13.43 16.15
C ARG A 33 25.90 14.01 16.38
N GLY A 34 24.87 13.18 16.23
CA GLY A 34 23.46 13.59 16.31
C GLY A 34 22.93 14.32 15.07
N GLY A 35 23.81 14.68 14.14
CA GLY A 35 23.45 15.31 12.86
C GLY A 35 22.73 14.34 11.92
N ARG A 36 22.13 14.90 10.88
CA ARG A 36 21.37 14.17 9.85
C ARG A 36 21.94 14.42 8.47
N GLY A 37 21.94 13.41 7.65
CA GLY A 37 22.25 13.47 6.22
C GLY A 37 21.15 12.84 5.37
N GLU A 38 21.26 13.05 4.08
CA GLU A 38 20.32 12.50 3.08
C GLU A 38 21.10 11.78 1.98
N ILE A 39 20.58 10.63 1.56
CA ILE A 39 20.92 9.94 0.33
C ILE A 39 19.67 9.94 -0.51
N ARG A 40 19.73 10.49 -1.71
CA ARG A 40 18.66 10.50 -2.69
C ARG A 40 19.06 9.57 -3.82
N VAL A 41 18.18 8.64 -4.14
CA VAL A 41 18.34 7.73 -5.26
C VAL A 41 17.20 7.98 -6.23
N THR A 42 17.55 8.24 -7.48
CA THR A 42 16.58 8.46 -8.57
C THR A 42 16.67 7.30 -9.54
N TYR A 43 15.53 6.70 -9.83
CA TYR A 43 15.39 5.65 -10.84
C TYR A 43 14.85 6.25 -12.14
N ASP A 44 15.56 5.96 -13.24
CA ASP A 44 15.02 6.24 -14.58
C ASP A 44 14.01 5.14 -14.94
N ALA A 45 12.75 5.51 -14.89
CA ALA A 45 11.61 4.61 -15.13
C ALA A 45 11.33 4.34 -16.63
N ALA A 46 12.33 4.40 -17.50
CA ALA A 46 12.18 4.09 -18.92
C ALA A 46 11.82 2.62 -19.16
N LEU A 47 12.15 1.73 -18.21
CA LEU A 47 11.83 0.32 -18.30
C LEU A 47 10.65 -0.05 -17.41
N LEU A 48 9.64 -0.68 -17.98
CA LEU A 48 8.48 -1.21 -17.26
C LEU A 48 8.84 -2.49 -16.51
N GLY A 49 8.13 -2.76 -15.42
CA GLY A 49 8.24 -3.99 -14.66
C GLY A 49 8.74 -3.81 -13.23
N HIS A 50 9.35 -4.86 -12.69
CA HIS A 50 9.85 -4.88 -11.32
C HIS A 50 11.31 -4.45 -11.27
N LEU A 51 11.61 -3.50 -10.40
CA LEU A 51 12.96 -3.19 -9.97
C LEU A 51 13.22 -3.86 -8.63
N ASP A 52 14.29 -4.61 -8.53
CA ASP A 52 14.82 -5.18 -7.30
C ASP A 52 16.35 -5.06 -7.35
N ARG A 53 16.91 -4.08 -6.65
CA ARG A 53 18.31 -3.72 -6.71
C ARG A 53 18.86 -3.45 -5.32
N TYR A 54 20.17 -3.59 -5.21
CA TYR A 54 20.93 -3.22 -4.03
C TYR A 54 21.69 -1.93 -4.28
N ILE A 55 21.85 -1.16 -3.25
CA ILE A 55 22.61 0.08 -3.21
C ILE A 55 23.60 -0.09 -2.07
N ASP A 56 24.87 0.03 -2.37
CA ASP A 56 25.94 -0.10 -1.39
C ASP A 56 26.43 1.31 -0.99
N VAL A 57 26.34 1.59 0.30
CA VAL A 57 26.72 2.88 0.89
C VAL A 57 28.03 2.72 1.66
N TYR A 58 29.08 3.33 1.16
CA TYR A 58 30.41 3.33 1.77
C TYR A 58 30.59 4.55 2.67
N THR A 59 31.09 4.33 3.87
CA THR A 59 31.28 5.39 4.85
C THR A 59 32.65 5.24 5.53
N ASN A 60 33.08 6.28 6.25
CA ASN A 60 34.28 6.20 7.10
C ASN A 60 34.07 5.42 8.41
N ALA A 61 32.88 4.92 8.68
CA ALA A 61 32.56 4.20 9.92
C ALA A 61 32.79 2.68 9.82
N SER A 62 32.94 2.13 8.61
CA SER A 62 33.16 0.70 8.37
C SER A 62 33.85 0.50 7.04
N ASP A 63 34.70 -0.52 6.95
CA ASP A 63 35.32 -0.98 5.70
C ASP A 63 34.29 -1.70 4.79
N GLU A 64 33.22 -2.25 5.37
CA GLU A 64 32.15 -2.87 4.61
C GLU A 64 31.01 -1.88 4.35
N PRO A 65 30.43 -1.89 3.14
CA PRO A 65 29.30 -1.03 2.80
C PRO A 65 28.03 -1.43 3.54
N VAL A 66 27.20 -0.45 3.82
CA VAL A 66 25.83 -0.70 4.24
C VAL A 66 24.99 -0.97 2.99
N ARG A 67 24.48 -2.20 2.86
CA ARG A 67 23.68 -2.62 1.74
C ARG A 67 22.21 -2.33 1.95
N LEU A 68 21.63 -1.51 1.07
CA LEU A 68 20.21 -1.17 1.06
C LEU A 68 19.53 -1.86 -0.14
N ARG A 69 18.34 -2.42 0.08
CA ARG A 69 17.55 -3.02 -0.99
C ARG A 69 16.45 -2.06 -1.42
N MET A 70 16.40 -1.76 -2.71
CA MET A 70 15.34 -0.96 -3.31
C MET A 70 14.47 -1.83 -4.20
N LYS A 71 13.15 -1.73 -3.98
CA LYS A 71 12.13 -2.38 -4.80
C LYS A 71 11.18 -1.34 -5.34
N ALA A 72 10.87 -1.44 -6.62
CA ALA A 72 9.85 -0.62 -7.26
C ALA A 72 9.10 -1.43 -8.32
N ARG A 73 7.90 -0.99 -8.65
CA ARG A 73 7.15 -1.49 -9.80
C ARG A 73 6.84 -0.32 -10.71
N VAL A 74 7.32 -0.40 -11.94
CA VAL A 74 7.07 0.60 -12.98
C VAL A 74 5.94 0.11 -13.87
N HIS A 75 4.90 0.92 -13.97
CA HIS A 75 3.76 0.68 -14.83
C HIS A 75 3.74 1.68 -15.97
N ASN A 76 3.10 1.32 -17.07
CA ASN A 76 2.68 2.31 -18.06
C ASN A 76 1.91 3.40 -17.34
N GLY A 77 2.29 4.64 -17.59
CA GLY A 77 1.71 5.81 -16.94
C GLY A 77 0.27 6.14 -17.36
N GLU A 78 -0.48 5.19 -17.89
CA GLU A 78 -1.92 5.29 -18.04
C GLU A 78 -2.53 5.40 -16.66
N LYS A 79 -2.81 6.63 -16.28
CA LYS A 79 -3.62 6.90 -15.10
C LYS A 79 -5.00 6.35 -15.42
N LYS A 80 -5.32 5.19 -14.84
CA LYS A 80 -6.68 4.69 -14.90
C LYS A 80 -7.63 5.80 -14.45
N THR A 81 -8.65 6.04 -15.25
CA THR A 81 -9.71 6.99 -14.90
C THR A 81 -10.42 6.51 -13.63
N LEU A 82 -11.16 7.41 -13.01
CA LEU A 82 -11.98 7.03 -11.84
C LEU A 82 -12.98 5.92 -12.22
N GLU A 83 -13.47 5.93 -13.43
CA GLU A 83 -14.42 4.94 -13.98
C GLU A 83 -13.78 3.57 -14.17
N GLU A 84 -12.53 3.51 -14.61
CA GLU A 84 -11.77 2.26 -14.76
C GLU A 84 -11.37 1.65 -13.42
N LEU A 85 -11.11 2.48 -12.40
CA LEU A 85 -10.78 2.03 -11.05
C LEU A 85 -12.01 1.60 -10.26
N TYR A 86 -13.16 2.25 -10.50
CA TYR A 86 -14.42 2.07 -9.79
C TYR A 86 -15.57 1.92 -10.81
N PRO A 87 -15.64 0.77 -11.51
CA PRO A 87 -16.56 0.54 -12.62
C PRO A 87 -18.02 0.37 -12.20
N TYR A 88 -18.26 0.09 -10.91
CA TYR A 88 -19.62 -0.11 -10.41
C TYR A 88 -20.10 1.14 -9.69
N SER A 89 -21.39 1.46 -9.83
CA SER A 89 -21.99 2.61 -9.15
C SER A 89 -23.34 2.24 -8.54
N ILE A 90 -23.57 2.80 -7.36
CA ILE A 90 -24.86 2.82 -6.68
C ILE A 90 -25.12 4.29 -6.39
N ASP A 91 -26.09 4.90 -7.07
CA ASP A 91 -26.31 6.34 -7.05
C ASP A 91 -24.99 7.10 -7.33
N ASP A 92 -24.57 7.95 -6.42
CA ASP A 92 -23.34 8.73 -6.51
C ASP A 92 -22.09 8.00 -5.92
N ILE A 93 -22.25 6.79 -5.41
CA ILE A 93 -21.15 6.01 -4.84
C ILE A 93 -20.59 5.07 -5.90
N ARG A 94 -19.28 5.12 -6.10
CA ARG A 94 -18.56 4.23 -7.02
C ARG A 94 -17.76 3.19 -6.26
N LEU A 95 -17.76 1.94 -6.76
CA LEU A 95 -17.13 0.77 -6.15
C LEU A 95 -16.12 0.14 -7.10
N ASN A 96 -15.03 -0.37 -6.55
CA ASN A 96 -14.04 -1.12 -7.32
C ASN A 96 -14.52 -2.52 -7.72
N THR A 97 -15.50 -3.07 -7.00
CA THR A 97 -16.08 -4.40 -7.26
C THR A 97 -17.55 -4.45 -6.85
N SER A 98 -18.33 -5.29 -7.52
CA SER A 98 -19.71 -5.65 -7.16
C SER A 98 -19.81 -7.04 -6.51
N ALA A 99 -18.71 -7.80 -6.48
CA ALA A 99 -18.64 -9.11 -5.86
C ALA A 99 -17.36 -9.26 -5.05
N VAL A 100 -17.45 -9.93 -3.93
CA VAL A 100 -16.33 -10.20 -3.04
C VAL A 100 -16.19 -11.70 -2.87
N GLU A 101 -15.00 -12.20 -3.14
CA GLU A 101 -14.64 -13.59 -2.92
C GLU A 101 -13.64 -13.67 -1.76
N PHE A 102 -13.93 -14.53 -0.80
CA PHE A 102 -12.98 -14.87 0.23
C PHE A 102 -12.13 -16.07 -0.22
N PRO A 103 -10.85 -16.11 0.14
CA PRO A 103 -10.04 -17.29 -0.12
C PRO A 103 -10.58 -18.50 0.64
N GLU A 104 -10.22 -19.69 0.19
CA GLU A 104 -10.50 -20.91 0.93
C GLU A 104 -9.87 -20.85 2.33
N VAL A 105 -10.67 -21.20 3.34
CA VAL A 105 -10.24 -21.22 4.75
C VAL A 105 -10.61 -22.53 5.39
N GLN A 106 -9.81 -22.95 6.35
CA GLN A 106 -10.14 -24.09 7.20
C GLN A 106 -11.18 -23.69 8.26
N SER A 107 -11.92 -24.67 8.75
CA SER A 107 -12.89 -24.42 9.83
C SER A 107 -12.20 -23.89 11.08
N GLY A 108 -12.68 -22.76 11.58
CA GLY A 108 -12.08 -22.02 12.70
C GLY A 108 -11.21 -20.83 12.29
N ASP A 109 -10.80 -20.75 11.03
CA ASP A 109 -10.02 -19.62 10.52
C ASP A 109 -10.90 -18.44 10.09
N SER A 110 -10.26 -17.30 9.90
CA SER A 110 -10.89 -16.09 9.38
C SER A 110 -10.21 -15.65 8.08
N ALA A 111 -11.00 -15.16 7.14
CA ALA A 111 -10.51 -14.53 5.92
C ALA A 111 -10.96 -13.07 5.84
N VAL A 112 -10.17 -12.26 5.14
CA VAL A 112 -10.44 -10.83 4.97
C VAL A 112 -10.53 -10.50 3.50
N ALA A 113 -11.51 -9.67 3.15
CA ALA A 113 -11.64 -9.06 1.83
C ALA A 113 -11.98 -7.58 1.98
N GLU A 114 -11.62 -6.76 0.98
CA GLU A 114 -11.83 -5.32 1.01
C GLU A 114 -12.60 -4.85 -0.23
N ILE A 115 -13.51 -3.93 -0.02
CA ILE A 115 -14.19 -3.16 -1.05
C ILE A 115 -13.70 -1.72 -0.94
N GLU A 116 -13.23 -1.15 -2.04
CA GLU A 116 -12.92 0.27 -2.10
C GLU A 116 -14.09 1.03 -2.73
N LEU A 117 -14.35 2.21 -2.19
CA LEU A 117 -15.42 3.08 -2.70
C LEU A 117 -15.01 4.54 -2.75
N VAL A 118 -15.69 5.31 -3.60
CA VAL A 118 -15.52 6.75 -3.74
C VAL A 118 -16.88 7.41 -3.63
N ASN A 119 -16.97 8.41 -2.79
CA ASN A 119 -18.16 9.27 -2.72
C ASN A 119 -18.09 10.34 -3.80
N GLY A 120 -18.85 10.17 -4.89
CA GLY A 120 -19.04 11.17 -5.95
C GLY A 120 -20.16 12.17 -5.66
N GLY A 121 -20.93 11.95 -4.61
CA GLY A 121 -22.05 12.79 -4.20
C GLY A 121 -21.64 14.15 -3.64
N LYS A 122 -22.64 14.95 -3.31
CA LYS A 122 -22.45 16.31 -2.77
C LYS A 122 -22.28 16.31 -1.26
N ASP A 123 -22.87 15.33 -0.59
CA ASP A 123 -22.93 15.22 0.86
C ASP A 123 -21.96 14.17 1.40
N VAL A 124 -21.78 14.16 2.71
CA VAL A 124 -21.01 13.12 3.40
C VAL A 124 -21.79 11.81 3.34
N TYR A 125 -21.13 10.75 2.94
CA TYR A 125 -21.69 9.42 2.86
C TYR A 125 -21.24 8.56 4.04
N THR A 126 -22.18 7.87 4.67
CA THR A 126 -21.93 6.91 5.74
C THR A 126 -22.30 5.52 5.24
N PRO A 127 -21.34 4.70 4.79
CA PRO A 127 -21.63 3.38 4.25
C PRO A 127 -22.23 2.45 5.31
N SER A 128 -23.21 1.67 4.90
CA SER A 128 -23.83 0.65 5.72
C SER A 128 -24.14 -0.58 4.86
N LEU A 129 -23.87 -1.78 5.35
CA LEU A 129 -24.23 -3.02 4.69
C LEU A 129 -25.46 -3.63 5.36
N MET A 130 -26.49 -3.83 4.57
CA MET A 130 -27.72 -4.50 4.99
C MET A 130 -27.69 -5.99 4.62
N HIS A 131 -28.43 -6.79 5.39
CA HIS A 131 -28.50 -8.25 5.25
C HIS A 131 -27.14 -8.96 5.37
N LEU A 132 -26.24 -8.39 6.19
CA LEU A 132 -24.96 -9.00 6.47
C LEU A 132 -25.18 -10.26 7.33
N PRO A 133 -24.73 -11.44 6.88
CA PRO A 133 -24.89 -12.66 7.64
C PRO A 133 -24.01 -12.67 8.90
N SER A 134 -24.39 -13.41 9.92
CA SER A 134 -23.71 -13.43 11.23
C SER A 134 -22.26 -13.93 11.17
N TYR A 135 -21.89 -14.64 10.11
CA TYR A 135 -20.53 -15.13 9.87
C TYR A 135 -19.63 -14.12 9.14
N ILE A 136 -20.14 -12.91 8.81
CA ILE A 136 -19.36 -11.83 8.23
C ILE A 136 -19.48 -10.60 9.13
N THR A 137 -18.34 -9.95 9.40
CA THR A 137 -18.29 -8.63 10.05
C THR A 137 -17.74 -7.59 9.08
N ALA A 138 -18.21 -6.35 9.20
CA ALA A 138 -17.79 -5.24 8.37
C ALA A 138 -17.20 -4.10 9.21
N GLU A 139 -16.06 -3.57 8.76
CA GLU A 139 -15.43 -2.35 9.30
C GLU A 139 -15.37 -1.30 8.18
N TYR A 140 -15.71 -0.06 8.50
CA TYR A 140 -15.72 1.05 7.56
C TYR A 140 -14.59 2.05 7.89
N LYS A 141 -13.75 2.36 6.92
CA LYS A 141 -12.62 3.28 7.11
C LYS A 141 -12.49 4.27 5.94
N PRO A 142 -12.71 5.56 6.19
CA PRO A 142 -13.28 6.16 7.41
C PRO A 142 -14.76 5.80 7.58
N ALA A 143 -15.32 6.00 8.77
CA ALA A 143 -16.74 5.74 9.04
C ALA A 143 -17.66 6.68 8.25
N MET A 144 -17.17 7.89 7.93
CA MET A 144 -17.88 8.88 7.10
C MET A 144 -16.94 9.33 5.97
N ILE A 145 -17.45 9.32 4.74
CA ILE A 145 -16.68 9.61 3.54
C ILE A 145 -17.15 10.93 2.96
N ALA A 146 -16.31 11.95 3.06
CA ALA A 146 -16.60 13.26 2.49
C ALA A 146 -16.64 13.21 0.95
N ARG A 147 -17.28 14.21 0.35
CA ARG A 147 -17.36 14.39 -1.12
C ARG A 147 -16.00 14.23 -1.78
N GLY A 148 -15.93 13.42 -2.84
CA GLY A 148 -14.72 13.15 -3.63
C GLY A 148 -13.65 12.33 -2.88
N ARG A 149 -13.93 11.86 -1.68
CA ARG A 149 -13.00 11.05 -0.90
C ARG A 149 -13.26 9.56 -1.08
N ARG A 150 -12.21 8.79 -0.80
CA ARG A 150 -12.23 7.33 -0.86
C ARG A 150 -12.46 6.75 0.53
N GLY A 151 -13.09 5.59 0.56
CA GLY A 151 -13.23 4.77 1.74
C GLY A 151 -13.02 3.30 1.43
N LYS A 152 -12.94 2.50 2.47
CA LYS A 152 -12.82 1.05 2.40
C LYS A 152 -13.82 0.39 3.33
N ILE A 153 -14.39 -0.70 2.86
CA ILE A 153 -15.17 -1.63 3.67
C ILE A 153 -14.33 -2.89 3.78
N LYS A 154 -13.89 -3.20 4.98
CA LYS A 154 -13.17 -4.43 5.28
C LYS A 154 -14.18 -5.46 5.77
N LEU A 155 -14.30 -6.57 5.06
CA LEU A 155 -15.14 -7.69 5.42
C LEU A 155 -14.28 -8.80 6.02
N THR A 156 -14.71 -9.34 7.15
CA THR A 156 -14.04 -10.48 7.78
C THR A 156 -15.03 -11.64 7.84
N LEU A 157 -14.67 -12.73 7.19
CA LEU A 157 -15.38 -14.02 7.26
C LEU A 157 -14.89 -14.78 8.51
N HIS A 158 -15.82 -15.25 9.31
CA HIS A 158 -15.59 -16.11 10.47
C HIS A 158 -16.10 -17.53 10.14
N SER A 159 -15.19 -18.42 9.77
CA SER A 159 -15.58 -19.76 9.30
C SER A 159 -16.17 -20.65 10.40
N ASP A 160 -15.87 -20.37 11.66
CA ASP A 160 -16.47 -21.03 12.83
C ASP A 160 -17.98 -20.79 12.98
N LYS A 161 -18.50 -19.75 12.32
CA LYS A 161 -19.93 -19.40 12.32
C LYS A 161 -20.68 -19.90 11.08
N LEU A 162 -19.99 -20.54 10.14
CA LEU A 162 -20.62 -21.14 8.98
C LEU A 162 -21.38 -22.40 9.37
N GLN A 163 -22.59 -22.54 8.85
CA GLN A 163 -23.43 -23.73 9.11
C GLN A 163 -23.06 -24.93 8.23
N TYR A 164 -22.49 -24.66 7.06
CA TYR A 164 -22.17 -25.68 6.05
C TYR A 164 -20.77 -25.50 5.52
N LEU A 165 -20.10 -26.63 5.27
CA LEU A 165 -18.82 -26.65 4.55
C LEU A 165 -19.08 -26.51 3.05
N GLY A 166 -18.08 -26.00 2.32
CA GLY A 166 -18.13 -25.81 0.87
C GLY A 166 -18.49 -24.39 0.49
N LEU A 167 -19.04 -24.21 -0.71
CA LEU A 167 -19.36 -22.91 -1.26
C LEU A 167 -20.58 -22.30 -0.55
N ASN A 168 -20.35 -21.16 0.09
CA ASN A 168 -21.39 -20.33 0.70
C ASN A 168 -21.51 -19.02 -0.08
N GLN A 169 -22.70 -18.67 -0.52
CA GLN A 169 -22.99 -17.41 -1.22
C GLN A 169 -24.11 -16.65 -0.52
N THR A 170 -23.96 -15.34 -0.47
CA THR A 170 -24.99 -14.45 0.07
C THR A 170 -24.97 -13.11 -0.67
N ASN A 171 -26.13 -12.45 -0.70
CA ASN A 171 -26.22 -11.07 -1.20
C ASN A 171 -26.30 -10.11 -0.02
N VAL A 172 -25.49 -9.08 -0.07
CA VAL A 172 -25.53 -7.94 0.86
C VAL A 172 -25.79 -6.67 0.08
N TYR A 173 -26.43 -5.71 0.70
CA TYR A 173 -26.81 -4.47 0.05
C TYR A 173 -26.09 -3.31 0.73
N LEU A 174 -25.47 -2.44 -0.08
CA LEU A 174 -24.87 -1.21 0.40
C LEU A 174 -25.95 -0.12 0.43
N ALA A 175 -26.07 0.55 1.57
CA ALA A 175 -26.98 1.67 1.82
C ALA A 175 -26.22 2.93 2.27
#